data_4567619022a06b3130d226d2ea672e72
#
_entry.id   4567619022a06b3130d226d2ea672e72
#
_cell.length_a   1.000
_cell.length_b   1.000
_cell.length_c   1.000
_cell.angle_alpha   90.00
_cell.angle_beta   90.00
_cell.angle_gamma   90.00
#
_symmetry.space_group_name_H-M   'P 1'
#
loop_
_entity.id
_entity.type
_entity.pdbx_description
1 polymer ?
#
loop_
_entity_poly.entity_id
_entity_poly.type
_entity_poly.pdbx_seq_one_letter_code
_entity_poly.pdbx_strand_id
1 'polypeptide(L)'
;MNERTTALVTGANKGIGYEIAAGLGTLGWSIGVGARDDRRREAAVEKLRAAGVDAFGVPLDVTDDASATAAARLIEEQAGRLDVLVNNAAVAGGTPQEPTLVDPATVRAVVETNVIGVIRVTNAMMPLLRRSASPRIVNMSSSVGSLTRQSGTDAERTAGPVAVAYSPSKTFLNAVTLQYARELSGTNILINAACPGYVATDLNGFRGVRTPAQGAAIAITLATLPDDGPTGRFFDDAGVVPW
;
A
#
# COMPACT_ATOMS: atom_id res chain seq x y z
N MET A 1 -11.17 -9.92 -26.06
CA MET A 1 -10.47 -8.94 -25.22
C MET A 1 -9.57 -9.73 -24.28
N ASN A 2 -8.29 -9.40 -24.23
CA ASN A 2 -7.33 -10.16 -23.41
C ASN A 2 -7.67 -9.90 -21.94
N GLU A 3 -8.10 -10.91 -21.20
CA GLU A 3 -8.50 -10.81 -19.78
C GLU A 3 -7.28 -10.72 -18.86
N ARG A 4 -6.35 -9.81 -19.20
CA ARG A 4 -5.14 -9.61 -18.39
C ARG A 4 -5.51 -9.00 -17.05
N THR A 5 -4.99 -9.54 -15.97
CA THR A 5 -5.13 -8.99 -14.63
C THR A 5 -4.54 -7.59 -14.57
N THR A 6 -5.27 -6.62 -14.03
CA THR A 6 -4.85 -5.23 -13.90
C THR A 6 -4.64 -4.88 -12.43
N ALA A 7 -3.46 -4.36 -12.10
CA ALA A 7 -3.11 -3.93 -10.76
C ALA A 7 -2.76 -2.43 -10.73
N LEU A 8 -3.24 -1.71 -9.71
CA LEU A 8 -2.80 -0.36 -9.36
C LEU A 8 -1.93 -0.42 -8.11
N VAL A 9 -0.72 0.15 -8.18
CA VAL A 9 0.16 0.31 -7.02
C VAL A 9 0.38 1.80 -6.76
N THR A 10 -0.06 2.29 -5.60
CA THR A 10 0.15 3.69 -5.22
C THR A 10 1.58 3.91 -4.70
N GLY A 11 2.20 5.05 -5.02
CA GLY A 11 3.59 5.33 -4.66
C GLY A 11 4.59 4.40 -5.37
N ALA A 12 4.27 3.92 -6.59
CA ALA A 12 5.04 2.92 -7.32
C ALA A 12 6.24 3.50 -8.13
N ASN A 13 6.54 4.77 -7.98
CA ASN A 13 7.63 5.42 -8.69
C ASN A 13 9.03 5.13 -8.12
N LYS A 14 9.13 4.46 -6.96
CA LYS A 14 10.39 4.08 -6.29
C LYS A 14 10.17 3.08 -5.16
N GLY A 15 11.29 2.57 -4.61
CA GLY A 15 11.30 1.77 -3.38
C GLY A 15 10.41 0.53 -3.45
N ILE A 16 9.71 0.22 -2.35
CA ILE A 16 8.87 -0.98 -2.24
C ILE A 16 7.77 -0.98 -3.32
N GLY A 17 7.12 0.16 -3.57
CA GLY A 17 6.05 0.25 -4.57
C GLY A 17 6.51 -0.09 -5.99
N TYR A 18 7.73 0.35 -6.37
CA TYR A 18 8.33 -0.02 -7.64
C TYR A 18 8.58 -1.53 -7.74
N GLU A 19 9.11 -2.14 -6.68
CA GLU A 19 9.39 -3.58 -6.65
C GLU A 19 8.11 -4.43 -6.62
N ILE A 20 7.03 -3.95 -5.98
CA ILE A 20 5.70 -4.57 -6.08
C ILE A 20 5.22 -4.53 -7.54
N ALA A 21 5.29 -3.36 -8.18
CA ALA A 21 4.91 -3.18 -9.57
C ALA A 21 5.71 -4.11 -10.51
N ALA A 22 7.03 -4.18 -10.31
CA ALA A 22 7.89 -5.05 -11.08
C ALA A 22 7.55 -6.53 -10.86
N GLY A 23 7.41 -6.96 -9.60
CA GLY A 23 7.10 -8.35 -9.26
C GLY A 23 5.74 -8.81 -9.80
N LEU A 24 4.68 -8.01 -9.66
CA LEU A 24 3.37 -8.32 -10.25
C LEU A 24 3.44 -8.32 -11.78
N GLY A 25 4.24 -7.43 -12.37
CA GLY A 25 4.46 -7.38 -13.81
C GLY A 25 5.09 -8.65 -14.38
N THR A 26 5.98 -9.34 -13.64
CA THR A 26 6.57 -10.62 -14.07
C THR A 26 5.53 -11.74 -14.19
N LEU A 27 4.35 -11.59 -13.59
CA LEU A 27 3.21 -12.50 -13.72
C LEU A 27 2.41 -12.26 -15.02
N GLY A 28 2.84 -11.30 -15.85
CA GLY A 28 2.16 -10.93 -17.09
C GLY A 28 0.98 -9.97 -16.86
N TRP A 29 0.89 -9.32 -15.68
CA TRP A 29 -0.18 -8.39 -15.36
C TRP A 29 0.06 -7.00 -15.98
N SER A 30 -1.02 -6.25 -16.18
CA SER A 30 -0.96 -4.83 -16.57
C SER A 30 -0.89 -3.96 -15.31
N ILE A 31 0.13 -3.11 -15.22
CA ILE A 31 0.48 -2.40 -13.98
C ILE A 31 0.26 -0.90 -14.11
N GLY A 32 -0.69 -0.36 -13.38
CA GLY A 32 -0.87 1.07 -13.16
C GLY A 32 0.15 1.56 -12.10
N VAL A 33 1.08 2.39 -12.54
CA VAL A 33 2.10 3.04 -11.69
C VAL A 33 1.52 4.33 -11.14
N GLY A 34 0.95 4.28 -9.92
CA GLY A 34 0.34 5.42 -9.27
C GLY A 34 1.39 6.32 -8.59
N ALA A 35 1.53 7.56 -9.02
CA ALA A 35 2.40 8.55 -8.36
C ALA A 35 2.02 9.98 -8.75
N ARG A 36 2.25 10.95 -7.84
CA ARG A 36 1.93 12.37 -8.05
C ARG A 36 2.97 13.13 -8.88
N ASP A 37 4.24 12.75 -8.79
CA ASP A 37 5.34 13.37 -9.54
C ASP A 37 5.41 12.75 -10.94
N ASP A 38 5.07 13.52 -11.95
CA ASP A 38 4.99 13.08 -13.34
C ASP A 38 6.31 12.54 -13.86
N ARG A 39 7.41 13.26 -13.63
CA ARG A 39 8.73 12.87 -14.13
C ARG A 39 9.19 11.53 -13.55
N ARG A 40 9.02 11.36 -12.24
CA ARG A 40 9.41 10.11 -11.55
C ARG A 40 8.49 8.96 -11.92
N ARG A 41 7.20 9.24 -12.17
CA ARG A 41 6.24 8.23 -12.61
C ARG A 41 6.60 7.72 -14.00
N GLU A 42 6.81 8.61 -14.94
CA GLU A 42 7.18 8.25 -16.33
C GLU A 42 8.50 7.47 -16.36
N ALA A 43 9.54 7.90 -15.63
CA ALA A 43 10.79 7.18 -15.53
C ALA A 43 10.62 5.75 -14.96
N ALA A 44 9.73 5.56 -13.99
CA ALA A 44 9.41 4.23 -13.46
C ALA A 44 8.68 3.37 -14.48
N VAL A 45 7.72 3.93 -15.21
CA VAL A 45 6.99 3.24 -16.29
C VAL A 45 7.97 2.80 -17.40
N GLU A 46 8.84 3.69 -17.86
CA GLU A 46 9.85 3.36 -18.87
C GLU A 46 10.77 2.23 -18.42
N LYS A 47 11.23 2.28 -17.18
CA LYS A 47 12.08 1.23 -16.60
C LYS A 47 11.37 -0.11 -16.50
N LEU A 48 10.08 -0.13 -16.11
CA LEU A 48 9.26 -1.34 -16.08
C LEU A 48 9.04 -1.91 -17.48
N ARG A 49 8.71 -1.05 -18.46
CA ARG A 49 8.54 -1.45 -19.86
C ARG A 49 9.83 -2.01 -20.47
N ALA A 50 10.97 -1.40 -20.17
CA ALA A 50 12.27 -1.90 -20.60
C ALA A 50 12.60 -3.29 -20.01
N ALA A 51 12.03 -3.63 -18.85
CA ALA A 51 12.10 -4.95 -18.24
C ALA A 51 11.00 -5.92 -18.75
N GLY A 52 10.22 -5.54 -19.76
CA GLY A 52 9.17 -6.39 -20.37
C GLY A 52 7.82 -6.36 -19.62
N VAL A 53 7.65 -5.48 -18.64
CA VAL A 53 6.38 -5.34 -17.91
C VAL A 53 5.41 -4.45 -18.70
N ASP A 54 4.16 -4.88 -18.83
CA ASP A 54 3.08 -4.04 -19.33
C ASP A 54 2.70 -3.02 -18.24
N ALA A 55 3.19 -1.78 -18.36
CA ALA A 55 3.02 -0.74 -17.37
C ALA A 55 2.51 0.56 -17.98
N PHE A 56 1.65 1.28 -17.23
CA PHE A 56 1.15 2.60 -17.61
C PHE A 56 1.16 3.55 -16.42
N GLY A 57 1.33 4.85 -16.72
CA GLY A 57 1.36 5.88 -15.68
C GLY A 57 -0.06 6.24 -15.23
N VAL A 58 -0.26 6.34 -13.92
CA VAL A 58 -1.50 6.83 -13.30
C VAL A 58 -1.16 8.06 -12.47
N PRO A 59 -1.46 9.29 -12.95
CA PRO A 59 -1.32 10.50 -12.14
C PRO A 59 -2.18 10.37 -10.88
N LEU A 60 -1.55 10.30 -9.69
CA LEU A 60 -2.27 10.05 -8.45
C LEU A 60 -1.60 10.72 -7.25
N ASP A 61 -2.24 11.76 -6.74
CA ASP A 61 -2.02 12.25 -5.40
C ASP A 61 -3.11 11.67 -4.47
N VAL A 62 -2.71 10.83 -3.54
CA VAL A 62 -3.64 10.16 -2.62
C VAL A 62 -4.29 11.13 -1.63
N THR A 63 -3.80 12.37 -1.53
CA THR A 63 -4.36 13.43 -0.67
C THR A 63 -5.38 14.32 -1.39
N ASP A 64 -5.67 14.05 -2.68
CA ASP A 64 -6.59 14.83 -3.51
C ASP A 64 -7.73 13.97 -4.05
N ASP A 65 -8.97 14.33 -3.74
CA ASP A 65 -10.19 13.64 -4.17
C ASP A 65 -10.37 13.67 -5.70
N ALA A 66 -10.06 14.80 -6.34
CA ALA A 66 -10.15 14.94 -7.79
C ALA A 66 -9.13 14.05 -8.50
N SER A 67 -7.91 13.97 -7.96
CA SER A 67 -6.86 13.08 -8.46
C SER A 67 -7.24 11.61 -8.35
N ALA A 68 -7.79 11.17 -7.22
CA ALA A 68 -8.25 9.79 -7.04
C ALA A 68 -9.39 9.43 -8.01
N THR A 69 -10.33 10.37 -8.22
CA THR A 69 -11.43 10.20 -9.18
C THR A 69 -10.92 10.11 -10.62
N ALA A 70 -9.97 10.97 -11.01
CA ALA A 70 -9.37 10.96 -12.33
C ALA A 70 -8.57 9.67 -12.58
N ALA A 71 -7.84 9.18 -11.57
CA ALA A 71 -7.13 7.91 -11.63
C ALA A 71 -8.08 6.72 -11.86
N ALA A 72 -9.25 6.70 -11.20
CA ALA A 72 -10.25 5.65 -11.42
C ALA A 72 -10.79 5.66 -12.87
N ARG A 73 -11.09 6.83 -13.41
CA ARG A 73 -11.51 6.97 -14.82
C ARG A 73 -10.45 6.47 -15.79
N LEU A 74 -9.19 6.84 -15.56
CA LEU A 74 -8.08 6.38 -16.40
C LEU A 74 -7.96 4.85 -16.40
N ILE A 75 -8.08 4.21 -15.23
CA ILE A 75 -8.05 2.73 -15.14
C ILE A 75 -9.28 2.11 -15.83
N GLU A 76 -10.45 2.74 -15.68
CA GLU A 76 -11.67 2.29 -16.39
C GLU A 76 -11.49 2.33 -17.91
N GLU A 77 -10.92 3.41 -18.44
CA GLU A 77 -10.62 3.56 -19.86
C GLU A 77 -9.56 2.56 -20.36
N GLN A 78 -8.54 2.27 -19.56
CA GLN A 78 -7.45 1.36 -19.93
C GLN A 78 -7.83 -0.12 -19.84
N ALA A 79 -8.62 -0.51 -18.84
CA ALA A 79 -8.83 -1.91 -18.48
C ALA A 79 -10.30 -2.30 -18.23
N GLY A 80 -11.20 -1.34 -18.01
CA GLY A 80 -12.61 -1.59 -17.71
C GLY A 80 -12.87 -2.07 -16.29
N ARG A 81 -11.87 -2.61 -15.60
CA ARG A 81 -11.90 -3.12 -14.23
C ARG A 81 -10.55 -2.95 -13.54
N LEU A 82 -10.53 -3.14 -12.24
CA LEU A 82 -9.32 -3.26 -11.44
C LEU A 82 -9.36 -4.58 -10.66
N ASP A 83 -8.33 -5.42 -10.80
CA ASP A 83 -8.27 -6.70 -10.12
C ASP A 83 -7.50 -6.59 -8.80
N VAL A 84 -6.44 -5.76 -8.76
CA VAL A 84 -5.62 -5.61 -7.56
C VAL A 84 -5.35 -4.12 -7.26
N LEU A 85 -5.61 -3.72 -6.02
CA LEU A 85 -5.21 -2.43 -5.48
C LEU A 85 -4.15 -2.62 -4.38
N VAL A 86 -2.96 -2.04 -4.56
CA VAL A 86 -1.95 -1.98 -3.51
C VAL A 86 -1.80 -0.54 -3.03
N ASN A 87 -2.32 -0.25 -1.84
CA ASN A 87 -2.16 1.02 -1.15
C ASN A 87 -0.78 1.06 -0.47
N ASN A 88 0.25 1.51 -1.21
CA ASN A 88 1.62 1.56 -0.74
C ASN A 88 2.12 2.99 -0.45
N ALA A 89 1.54 4.02 -1.05
CA ALA A 89 1.94 5.41 -0.80
C ALA A 89 1.89 5.76 0.69
N ALA A 90 2.99 6.25 1.25
CA ALA A 90 3.08 6.62 2.65
C ALA A 90 4.17 7.68 2.89
N VAL A 91 4.04 8.40 4.01
CA VAL A 91 5.04 9.34 4.53
C VAL A 91 5.30 9.06 6.01
N ALA A 92 6.51 9.40 6.49
CA ALA A 92 6.89 9.18 7.89
C ALA A 92 6.69 10.42 8.78
N GLY A 93 6.65 11.62 8.20
CA GLY A 93 6.45 12.87 8.94
C GLY A 93 7.74 13.57 9.41
N GLY A 94 8.92 13.01 9.11
CA GLY A 94 10.20 13.65 9.51
C GLY A 94 10.49 13.54 11.01
N THR A 95 11.25 14.49 11.56
CA THR A 95 11.63 14.59 12.98
C THR A 95 11.39 16.01 13.46
N PRO A 96 11.08 16.25 14.79
CA PRO A 96 10.95 15.26 15.86
C PRO A 96 9.68 14.40 15.77
N GLN A 97 9.69 13.23 16.42
CA GLN A 97 8.55 12.30 16.47
C GLN A 97 8.13 11.97 17.92
N GLU A 98 8.79 12.56 18.91
CA GLU A 98 8.41 12.45 20.32
C GLU A 98 7.05 13.12 20.54
N PRO A 99 6.09 12.48 21.25
CA PRO A 99 4.75 13.02 21.47
C PRO A 99 4.71 14.43 22.08
N THR A 100 5.72 14.76 22.89
CA THR A 100 5.84 16.05 23.57
C THR A 100 6.45 17.17 22.72
N LEU A 101 7.01 16.83 21.55
CA LEU A 101 7.77 17.75 20.68
C LEU A 101 7.19 17.87 19.26
N VAL A 102 6.46 16.87 18.79
CA VAL A 102 5.93 16.85 17.42
C VAL A 102 4.90 17.96 17.20
N ASP A 103 4.97 18.61 16.05
CA ASP A 103 3.89 19.51 15.62
C ASP A 103 2.65 18.70 15.24
N PRO A 104 1.47 18.98 15.83
CA PRO A 104 0.21 18.35 15.44
C PRO A 104 -0.12 18.43 13.94
N ALA A 105 0.37 19.46 13.23
CA ALA A 105 0.24 19.56 11.78
C ALA A 105 0.96 18.42 11.04
N THR A 106 2.13 17.99 11.54
CA THR A 106 2.86 16.83 11.03
C THR A 106 2.04 15.55 11.20
N VAL A 107 1.42 15.37 12.36
CA VAL A 107 0.55 14.19 12.60
C VAL A 107 -0.62 14.18 11.62
N ARG A 108 -1.29 15.34 11.43
CA ARG A 108 -2.39 15.47 10.46
C ARG A 108 -1.95 15.11 9.04
N ALA A 109 -0.81 15.62 8.59
CA ALA A 109 -0.29 15.35 7.24
C ALA A 109 0.05 13.86 7.03
N VAL A 110 0.58 13.19 8.07
CA VAL A 110 0.86 11.75 8.02
C VAL A 110 -0.44 10.94 7.98
N VAL A 111 -1.42 11.27 8.81
CA VAL A 111 -2.74 10.63 8.80
C VAL A 111 -3.45 10.87 7.47
N GLU A 112 -3.39 12.08 6.92
CA GLU A 112 -3.99 12.43 5.62
C GLU A 112 -3.45 11.50 4.51
N THR A 113 -2.15 11.31 4.44
CA THR A 113 -1.56 10.44 3.42
C THR A 113 -1.77 8.95 3.70
N ASN A 114 -1.43 8.51 4.93
CA ASN A 114 -1.31 7.09 5.26
C ASN A 114 -2.65 6.41 5.55
N VAL A 115 -3.69 7.18 5.86
CA VAL A 115 -5.00 6.66 6.25
C VAL A 115 -6.12 7.22 5.37
N ILE A 116 -6.33 8.54 5.37
CA ILE A 116 -7.40 9.16 4.59
C ILE A 116 -7.16 8.93 3.10
N GLY A 117 -5.92 9.05 2.64
CA GLY A 117 -5.53 8.75 1.27
C GLY A 117 -5.83 7.31 0.86
N VAL A 118 -5.62 6.34 1.76
CA VAL A 118 -5.99 4.92 1.51
C VAL A 118 -7.50 4.77 1.38
N ILE A 119 -8.29 5.39 2.27
CA ILE A 119 -9.76 5.39 2.18
C ILE A 119 -10.21 6.01 0.87
N ARG A 120 -9.69 7.18 0.53
CA ARG A 120 -10.00 7.92 -0.70
C ARG A 120 -9.76 7.09 -1.96
N VAL A 121 -8.56 6.52 -2.09
CA VAL A 121 -8.21 5.70 -3.25
C VAL A 121 -9.03 4.42 -3.30
N THR A 122 -9.19 3.73 -2.16
CA THR A 122 -9.98 2.49 -2.10
C THR A 122 -11.43 2.75 -2.53
N ASN A 123 -12.05 3.83 -2.04
CA ASN A 123 -13.43 4.18 -2.41
C ASN A 123 -13.55 4.56 -3.89
N ALA A 124 -12.60 5.32 -4.44
CA ALA A 124 -12.59 5.66 -5.86
C ALA A 124 -12.44 4.43 -6.76
N MET A 125 -11.65 3.43 -6.35
CA MET A 125 -11.41 2.20 -7.09
C MET A 125 -12.48 1.12 -6.83
N MET A 126 -13.30 1.24 -5.81
CA MET A 126 -14.28 0.20 -5.42
C MET A 126 -15.24 -0.21 -6.55
N PRO A 127 -15.79 0.71 -7.37
CA PRO A 127 -16.63 0.30 -8.50
C PRO A 127 -15.90 -0.59 -9.51
N LEU A 128 -14.61 -0.37 -9.73
CA LEU A 128 -13.78 -1.16 -10.66
C LEU A 128 -13.36 -2.50 -10.05
N LEU A 129 -13.06 -2.53 -8.76
CA LEU A 129 -12.76 -3.76 -8.00
C LEU A 129 -13.97 -4.71 -8.00
N ARG A 130 -15.19 -4.16 -7.86
CA ARG A 130 -16.43 -4.98 -7.90
C ARG A 130 -16.70 -5.62 -9.26
N ARG A 131 -16.05 -5.18 -10.34
CA ARG A 131 -16.15 -5.80 -11.67
C ARG A 131 -15.18 -6.96 -11.86
N SER A 132 -14.22 -7.12 -10.97
CA SER A 132 -13.24 -8.20 -11.01
C SER A 132 -13.87 -9.52 -10.51
N ALA A 133 -13.49 -10.61 -11.14
CA ALA A 133 -13.85 -11.96 -10.66
C ALA A 133 -13.06 -12.34 -9.38
N SER A 134 -11.86 -11.77 -9.20
CA SER A 134 -10.94 -12.14 -8.12
C SER A 134 -10.21 -10.90 -7.55
N PRO A 135 -10.92 -9.95 -6.91
CA PRO A 135 -10.34 -8.68 -6.49
C PRO A 135 -9.56 -8.78 -5.18
N ARG A 136 -8.39 -8.12 -5.13
CA ARG A 136 -7.51 -8.07 -3.94
C ARG A 136 -7.17 -6.63 -3.59
N ILE A 137 -7.22 -6.31 -2.30
CA ILE A 137 -6.75 -5.04 -1.75
C ILE A 137 -5.65 -5.33 -0.74
N VAL A 138 -4.48 -4.72 -0.92
CA VAL A 138 -3.34 -4.84 -0.01
C VAL A 138 -2.99 -3.47 0.53
N ASN A 139 -3.08 -3.30 1.85
CA ASN A 139 -2.71 -2.08 2.55
C ASN A 139 -1.32 -2.24 3.17
N MET A 140 -0.33 -1.46 2.68
CA MET A 140 1.02 -1.49 3.23
C MET A 140 1.07 -0.85 4.61
N SER A 141 1.06 -1.70 5.64
CA SER A 141 1.17 -1.33 7.04
C SER A 141 2.61 -1.47 7.55
N SER A 142 2.79 -1.69 8.83
CA SER A 142 4.08 -1.87 9.49
C SER A 142 3.88 -2.56 10.84
N SER A 143 4.86 -3.32 11.31
CA SER A 143 4.84 -3.93 12.64
C SER A 143 4.68 -2.91 13.77
N VAL A 144 5.13 -1.66 13.56
CA VAL A 144 4.91 -0.54 14.51
C VAL A 144 3.46 -0.07 14.56
N GLY A 145 2.57 -0.59 13.72
CA GLY A 145 1.12 -0.40 13.80
C GLY A 145 0.40 -1.45 14.66
N SER A 146 1.10 -2.49 15.13
CA SER A 146 0.54 -3.51 16.01
C SER A 146 0.57 -3.03 17.47
N LEU A 147 -0.59 -2.77 18.05
CA LEU A 147 -0.70 -2.41 19.47
C LEU A 147 -0.26 -3.56 20.37
N THR A 148 -0.55 -4.81 19.98
CA THR A 148 -0.11 -6.00 20.72
C THR A 148 1.42 -6.07 20.80
N ARG A 149 2.14 -5.83 19.68
CA ARG A 149 3.61 -5.80 19.68
C ARG A 149 4.16 -4.60 20.45
N GLN A 150 3.54 -3.43 20.34
CA GLN A 150 4.00 -2.23 21.04
C GLN A 150 3.73 -2.25 22.55
N SER A 151 2.69 -2.94 23.01
CA SER A 151 2.32 -3.05 24.43
C SER A 151 2.86 -4.32 25.10
N GLY A 152 3.69 -5.10 24.44
CA GLY A 152 4.26 -6.36 24.90
C GLY A 152 5.24 -6.22 26.07
N THR A 153 6.32 -7.00 26.07
CA THR A 153 7.37 -6.95 27.10
C THR A 153 8.09 -5.59 27.12
N ASP A 154 8.80 -5.27 28.20
CA ASP A 154 9.58 -4.02 28.30
C ASP A 154 10.60 -3.89 27.16
N ALA A 155 11.21 -4.99 26.75
CA ALA A 155 12.14 -5.02 25.61
C ALA A 155 11.42 -4.70 24.29
N GLU A 156 10.21 -5.20 24.06
CA GLU A 156 9.42 -4.90 22.87
C GLU A 156 8.93 -3.46 22.84
N ARG A 157 8.48 -2.92 23.99
CA ARG A 157 8.02 -1.52 24.11
C ARG A 157 9.13 -0.51 23.88
N THR A 158 10.36 -0.85 24.23
CA THR A 158 11.53 0.04 24.07
C THR A 158 12.28 -0.18 22.75
N ALA A 159 11.88 -1.18 21.97
CA ALA A 159 12.50 -1.47 20.68
C ALA A 159 12.13 -0.42 19.63
N GLY A 160 13.13 0.23 19.07
CA GLY A 160 12.97 1.20 17.99
C GLY A 160 12.65 2.63 18.46
N PRO A 161 12.64 3.58 17.53
CA PRO A 161 12.40 4.99 17.83
C PRO A 161 10.92 5.26 18.12
N VAL A 162 10.66 6.23 18.99
CA VAL A 162 9.32 6.82 19.16
C VAL A 162 8.92 7.52 17.86
N ALA A 163 7.70 7.26 17.38
CA ALA A 163 7.22 7.77 16.09
C ALA A 163 5.71 8.06 16.14
N VAL A 164 5.31 9.12 16.89
CA VAL A 164 3.90 9.41 17.19
C VAL A 164 3.06 9.79 15.97
N ALA A 165 3.66 10.29 14.90
CA ALA A 165 2.93 10.54 13.67
C ALA A 165 2.78 9.24 12.84
N TYR A 166 3.89 8.48 12.68
CA TYR A 166 3.90 7.31 11.81
C TYR A 166 3.24 6.07 12.42
N SER A 167 3.68 5.65 13.62
CA SER A 167 3.20 4.39 14.22
C SER A 167 1.69 4.38 14.44
N PRO A 168 1.06 5.41 15.06
CA PRO A 168 -0.39 5.48 15.17
C PRO A 168 -1.11 5.54 13.83
N SER A 169 -0.52 6.15 12.79
CA SER A 169 -1.13 6.12 11.45
C SER A 169 -1.24 4.70 10.89
N LYS A 170 -0.26 3.82 11.17
CA LYS A 170 -0.30 2.41 10.77
C LYS A 170 -1.27 1.57 11.64
N THR A 171 -1.43 1.91 12.92
CA THR A 171 -2.49 1.34 13.76
C THR A 171 -3.88 1.72 13.23
N PHE A 172 -4.07 2.99 12.86
CA PHE A 172 -5.33 3.45 12.28
C PHE A 172 -5.60 2.76 10.93
N LEU A 173 -4.59 2.61 10.07
CA LEU A 173 -4.70 1.87 8.82
C LEU A 173 -5.10 0.40 9.04
N ASN A 174 -4.55 -0.26 10.07
CA ASN A 174 -4.93 -1.60 10.47
C ASN A 174 -6.42 -1.66 10.86
N ALA A 175 -6.90 -0.72 11.67
CA ALA A 175 -8.31 -0.62 12.05
C ALA A 175 -9.21 -0.38 10.83
N VAL A 176 -8.83 0.51 9.91
CA VAL A 176 -9.55 0.76 8.65
C VAL A 176 -9.61 -0.49 7.79
N THR A 177 -8.50 -1.24 7.68
CA THR A 177 -8.47 -2.52 6.93
C THR A 177 -9.50 -3.51 7.46
N LEU A 178 -9.63 -3.61 8.79
CA LEU A 178 -10.65 -4.45 9.43
C LEU A 178 -12.08 -3.98 9.12
N GLN A 179 -12.35 -2.65 9.09
CA GLN A 179 -13.68 -2.16 8.78
C GLN A 179 -14.07 -2.47 7.33
N TYR A 180 -13.17 -2.29 6.37
CA TYR A 180 -13.41 -2.73 4.99
C TYR A 180 -13.64 -4.24 4.89
N ALA A 181 -12.83 -5.05 5.57
CA ALA A 181 -13.03 -6.50 5.58
C ALA A 181 -14.40 -6.92 6.13
N ARG A 182 -14.91 -6.19 7.13
CA ARG A 182 -16.26 -6.43 7.69
C ARG A 182 -17.37 -6.00 6.73
N GLU A 183 -17.24 -4.82 6.12
CA GLU A 183 -18.21 -4.33 5.13
C GLU A 183 -18.26 -5.23 3.89
N LEU A 184 -17.10 -5.70 3.43
CA LEU A 184 -16.98 -6.54 2.23
C LEU A 184 -17.20 -8.03 2.53
N SER A 185 -17.59 -8.39 3.76
CA SER A 185 -17.92 -9.76 4.13
C SER A 185 -19.05 -10.31 3.26
N GLY A 186 -18.86 -11.52 2.74
CA GLY A 186 -19.81 -12.16 1.82
C GLY A 186 -19.65 -11.73 0.35
N THR A 187 -18.66 -10.87 0.04
CA THR A 187 -18.24 -10.59 -1.35
C THR A 187 -16.99 -11.42 -1.70
N ASN A 188 -16.56 -11.36 -2.96
CA ASN A 188 -15.32 -11.98 -3.42
C ASN A 188 -14.06 -11.12 -3.20
N ILE A 189 -14.19 -9.94 -2.57
CA ILE A 189 -13.08 -9.00 -2.36
C ILE A 189 -12.30 -9.40 -1.11
N LEU A 190 -11.02 -9.75 -1.28
CA LEU A 190 -10.12 -9.98 -0.15
C LEU A 190 -9.32 -8.70 0.14
N ILE A 191 -9.26 -8.29 1.40
CA ILE A 191 -8.49 -7.15 1.85
C ILE A 191 -7.62 -7.51 3.05
N ASN A 192 -6.30 -7.22 2.97
CA ASN A 192 -5.35 -7.54 4.03
C ASN A 192 -4.33 -6.42 4.22
N ALA A 193 -3.74 -6.36 5.41
CA ALA A 193 -2.61 -5.51 5.71
C ALA A 193 -1.29 -6.28 5.56
N ALA A 194 -0.25 -5.63 5.02
CA ALA A 194 1.08 -6.18 4.80
C ALA A 194 2.15 -5.41 5.60
N CYS A 195 3.02 -6.13 6.31
CA CYS A 195 4.21 -5.56 6.93
C CYS A 195 5.46 -5.93 6.12
N PRO A 196 6.12 -4.98 5.46
CA PRO A 196 7.31 -5.25 4.64
C PRO A 196 8.58 -5.51 5.46
N GLY A 197 8.53 -5.36 6.78
CA GLY A 197 9.71 -5.29 7.64
C GLY A 197 10.42 -3.94 7.56
N TYR A 198 11.67 -3.87 8.07
CA TYR A 198 12.48 -2.65 8.06
C TYR A 198 13.31 -2.55 6.78
N VAL A 199 12.76 -1.88 5.79
CA VAL A 199 13.26 -1.81 4.41
C VAL A 199 14.04 -0.52 4.18
N ALA A 200 15.21 -0.58 3.53
CA ALA A 200 16.03 0.57 3.15
C ALA A 200 15.36 1.37 2.01
N THR A 201 14.70 2.47 2.36
CA THR A 201 14.02 3.38 1.44
C THR A 201 14.19 4.84 1.86
N ASP A 202 13.82 5.77 1.00
CA ASP A 202 13.79 7.20 1.36
C ASP A 202 12.95 7.48 2.62
N LEU A 203 11.93 6.68 2.89
CA LEU A 203 11.04 6.87 4.04
C LEU A 203 11.79 6.91 5.38
N ASN A 204 12.90 6.17 5.47
CA ASN A 204 13.73 6.06 6.67
C ASN A 204 15.20 6.45 6.44
N GLY A 205 15.51 7.17 5.35
CA GLY A 205 16.87 7.56 4.98
C GLY A 205 17.77 6.35 4.73
N PHE A 206 17.22 5.29 4.13
CA PHE A 206 17.92 4.04 3.76
C PHE A 206 18.52 3.27 4.94
N ARG A 207 17.99 3.45 6.17
CA ARG A 207 18.50 2.78 7.38
C ARG A 207 17.94 1.37 7.58
N GLY A 208 17.09 0.88 6.68
CA GLY A 208 16.55 -0.47 6.74
C GLY A 208 17.60 -1.54 6.46
N VAL A 209 17.35 -2.75 6.97
CA VAL A 209 18.22 -3.92 6.78
C VAL A 209 17.77 -4.82 5.63
N ARG A 210 16.57 -4.56 5.09
CA ARG A 210 15.99 -5.30 3.96
C ARG A 210 16.07 -4.46 2.69
N THR A 211 16.19 -5.13 1.54
CA THR A 211 16.06 -4.47 0.24
C THR A 211 14.60 -4.15 -0.08
N PRO A 212 14.31 -3.18 -0.97
CA PRO A 212 12.96 -2.94 -1.45
C PRO A 212 12.28 -4.18 -2.05
N ALA A 213 13.01 -5.01 -2.78
CA ALA A 213 12.51 -6.27 -3.34
C ALA A 213 12.08 -7.27 -2.25
N GLN A 214 12.87 -7.41 -1.17
CA GLN A 214 12.49 -8.23 -0.02
C GLN A 214 11.24 -7.69 0.67
N GLY A 215 11.09 -6.36 0.76
CA GLY A 215 9.91 -5.73 1.35
C GLY A 215 8.65 -5.85 0.49
N ALA A 216 8.80 -6.01 -0.83
CA ALA A 216 7.69 -6.18 -1.76
C ALA A 216 7.06 -7.58 -1.68
N ALA A 217 7.81 -8.61 -1.27
CA ALA A 217 7.40 -10.01 -1.33
C ALA A 217 6.04 -10.27 -0.66
N ILE A 218 5.83 -9.79 0.55
CA ILE A 218 4.57 -9.99 1.26
C ILE A 218 3.37 -9.36 0.55
N ALA A 219 3.54 -8.19 -0.06
CA ALA A 219 2.47 -7.54 -0.81
C ALA A 219 2.11 -8.33 -2.08
N ILE A 220 3.12 -8.87 -2.77
CA ILE A 220 2.91 -9.74 -3.94
C ILE A 220 2.17 -11.01 -3.53
N THR A 221 2.57 -11.66 -2.43
CA THR A 221 1.89 -12.82 -1.88
C THR A 221 0.41 -12.54 -1.61
N LEU A 222 0.09 -11.41 -0.95
CA LEU A 222 -1.29 -11.04 -0.63
C LEU A 222 -2.09 -10.62 -1.87
N ALA A 223 -1.45 -10.04 -2.88
CA ALA A 223 -2.05 -9.67 -4.16
C ALA A 223 -2.40 -10.90 -5.02
N THR A 224 -1.75 -12.04 -4.79
CA THR A 224 -1.91 -13.30 -5.54
C THR A 224 -2.64 -14.39 -4.75
N LEU A 225 -3.29 -14.05 -3.64
CA LEU A 225 -4.07 -15.01 -2.86
C LEU A 225 -5.16 -15.68 -3.70
N PRO A 226 -5.42 -16.99 -3.51
CA PRO A 226 -6.56 -17.67 -4.10
C PRO A 226 -7.88 -17.10 -3.57
N ASP A 227 -9.01 -17.44 -4.21
CA ASP A 227 -10.33 -16.85 -3.88
C ASP A 227 -10.84 -17.27 -2.50
N ASP A 228 -10.41 -18.40 -1.99
CA ASP A 228 -10.65 -18.88 -0.62
C ASP A 228 -9.59 -18.41 0.39
N GLY A 229 -8.74 -17.49 -0.02
CA GLY A 229 -7.68 -16.93 0.83
C GLY A 229 -8.21 -16.10 2.00
N PRO A 230 -7.32 -15.79 2.96
CA PRO A 230 -7.69 -15.00 4.12
C PRO A 230 -8.06 -13.55 3.76
N THR A 231 -8.99 -12.98 4.51
CA THR A 231 -9.35 -11.54 4.47
C THR A 231 -9.38 -10.96 5.88
N GLY A 232 -9.15 -9.67 6.02
CA GLY A 232 -9.17 -8.99 7.32
C GLY A 232 -8.04 -9.45 8.24
N ARG A 233 -6.87 -9.73 7.68
CA ARG A 233 -5.69 -10.16 8.46
C ARG A 233 -4.52 -9.23 8.21
N PHE A 234 -3.56 -9.29 9.13
CA PHE A 234 -2.30 -8.58 9.04
C PHE A 234 -1.16 -9.60 8.92
N PHE A 235 -0.31 -9.46 7.91
CA PHE A 235 0.75 -10.42 7.59
C PHE A 235 2.12 -9.77 7.48
N ASP A 236 3.13 -10.52 7.86
CA ASP A 236 4.53 -10.35 7.43
C ASP A 236 5.03 -11.65 6.78
N ASP A 237 6.33 -11.72 6.44
CA ASP A 237 6.91 -12.92 5.82
C ASP A 237 6.89 -14.16 6.74
N ALA A 238 6.72 -13.98 8.04
CA ALA A 238 6.65 -15.07 9.02
C ALA A 238 5.20 -15.58 9.23
N GLY A 239 4.20 -14.87 8.68
CA GLY A 239 2.79 -15.24 8.79
C GLY A 239 1.91 -14.14 9.37
N VAL A 240 0.94 -14.51 10.19
CA VAL A 240 -0.03 -13.56 10.79
C VAL A 240 0.64 -12.73 11.89
N VAL A 241 0.53 -11.43 11.75
CA VAL A 241 0.93 -10.43 12.76
C VAL A 241 -0.28 -10.12 13.64
N PRO A 242 -0.15 -10.10 14.98
CA PRO A 242 -1.24 -9.60 15.84
C PRO A 242 -1.48 -8.11 15.60
N TRP A 243 -2.75 -7.70 15.74
CA TRP A 243 -3.17 -6.29 15.59
C TRP A 243 -2.62 -5.35 16.66
#